data_2adaf3e1d6cb3ac3732ee0cd2816065f
#
_entry.id   2adaf3e1d6cb3ac3732ee0cd2816065f
#
_cell.length_a   1.000
_cell.length_b   1.000
_cell.length_c   1.000
_cell.angle_alpha   90.00
_cell.angle_beta   90.00
_cell.angle_gamma   90.00
#
_symmetry.space_group_name_H-M   'P 1'
#
loop_
_entity.id
_entity.type
_entity.pdbx_description
1 polymer ?
#
loop_
_entity_poly.entity_id
_entity_poly.type
_entity_poly.pdbx_seq_one_letter_code
_entity_poly.pdbx_strand_id
1 'polypeptide(L)'
;MRPCRTPCAASPWPIPGPRRRCWTPAAARGTTPAGAIRPCCGALALAAVLALRRAGRSVTLAGTDISKAILRRAAKREKDAEFAVASSYHLPVADGSVDLLLNCFSPLAIEEFHRVLRPGGVFVYVVPSEKHLWELKQVLYDRPYPNEVKQTPYPGFSYQEIRHVEAVIHLPCQEDIHALFQMTPYYWKTPRAGAQRLAALTALDVTISFDI
;
A
#
# COMPACT_ATOMS: atom_id res chain seq x y z
N MET A 1 14.04 -21.78 -2.09
CA MET A 1 13.56 -20.88 -1.00
C MET A 1 12.05 -20.94 -0.95
N ARG A 2 11.46 -21.28 0.19
CA ARG A 2 10.01 -21.48 0.35
C ARG A 2 9.32 -20.13 0.53
N PRO A 3 8.12 -19.88 -0.05
CA PRO A 3 7.38 -18.65 0.16
C PRO A 3 6.86 -18.60 1.60
N CYS A 4 6.97 -17.41 2.21
CA CYS A 4 6.44 -17.11 3.54
C CYS A 4 4.92 -17.30 3.54
N ARG A 5 4.42 -18.30 4.27
CA ARG A 5 3.00 -18.55 4.50
C ARG A 5 2.64 -18.03 5.90
N THR A 6 2.14 -16.82 5.97
CA THR A 6 1.38 -16.39 7.15
C THR A 6 -0.10 -16.28 6.76
N PRO A 7 -1.03 -16.96 7.42
CA PRO A 7 -2.45 -16.84 7.13
C PRO A 7 -2.96 -15.51 7.68
N CYS A 8 -3.42 -14.63 6.79
CA CYS A 8 -4.22 -13.47 7.18
C CYS A 8 -5.59 -13.95 7.69
N ALA A 9 -5.91 -13.55 8.91
CA ALA A 9 -7.20 -13.83 9.53
C ALA A 9 -8.37 -13.24 8.70
N ALA A 10 -9.46 -13.98 8.64
CA ALA A 10 -10.66 -13.61 7.91
C ALA A 10 -11.26 -12.29 8.44
N SER A 11 -11.45 -11.33 7.56
CA SER A 11 -12.09 -10.05 7.87
C SER A 11 -13.61 -10.21 8.04
N PRO A 12 -14.21 -9.66 9.10
CA PRO A 12 -15.65 -9.78 9.37
C PRO A 12 -16.49 -8.66 8.73
N TRP A 13 -16.22 -8.24 7.49
CA TRP A 13 -16.99 -7.18 6.87
C TRP A 13 -18.26 -7.68 6.18
N PRO A 14 -19.45 -7.20 6.56
CA PRO A 14 -20.69 -7.47 5.82
C PRO A 14 -20.72 -6.63 4.55
N ILE A 15 -20.53 -7.27 3.41
CA ILE A 15 -20.57 -6.60 2.12
C ILE A 15 -21.86 -7.02 1.40
N PRO A 16 -22.88 -6.15 1.20
CA PRO A 16 -24.13 -6.47 0.51
C PRO A 16 -24.03 -6.35 -1.01
N GLY A 17 -24.66 -7.26 -1.77
CA GLY A 17 -24.99 -7.15 -3.19
C GLY A 17 -24.11 -7.91 -4.20
N PRO A 18 -24.61 -8.15 -5.42
CA PRO A 18 -24.07 -9.12 -6.39
C PRO A 18 -23.15 -8.53 -7.43
N ARG A 19 -22.40 -7.59 -7.37
CA ARG A 19 -21.22 -7.18 -8.19
C ARG A 19 -20.59 -5.96 -7.55
N ARG A 20 -19.31 -6.05 -7.20
CA ARG A 20 -18.59 -4.95 -6.62
C ARG A 20 -17.37 -4.57 -7.45
N ARG A 21 -17.24 -3.29 -7.74
CA ARG A 21 -16.07 -2.72 -8.39
C ARG A 21 -15.11 -2.25 -7.30
N CYS A 22 -13.92 -2.83 -7.28
CA CYS A 22 -12.83 -2.43 -6.38
C CYS A 22 -11.79 -1.65 -7.19
N TRP A 23 -11.43 -0.50 -6.71
CA TRP A 23 -10.46 0.39 -7.34
C TRP A 23 -9.27 0.65 -6.43
N THR A 24 -8.05 0.61 -6.98
CA THR A 24 -6.82 0.90 -6.23
C THR A 24 -5.95 1.89 -6.98
N PRO A 25 -5.77 3.11 -6.48
CA PRO A 25 -4.65 3.93 -6.89
C PRO A 25 -3.38 3.35 -6.25
N ALA A 26 -2.47 2.88 -7.06
CA ALA A 26 -1.21 2.31 -6.57
C ALA A 26 -0.11 3.35 -6.70
N ALA A 27 0.48 3.76 -5.60
CA ALA A 27 1.73 4.49 -5.62
C ALA A 27 2.82 3.63 -4.99
N ALA A 28 3.60 2.96 -5.79
CA ALA A 28 4.83 2.35 -5.34
C ALA A 28 5.94 2.67 -6.33
N ARG A 29 6.77 3.64 -6.01
CA ARG A 29 8.05 3.82 -6.66
C ARG A 29 9.01 2.76 -6.15
N GLY A 30 9.42 1.85 -6.97
CA GLY A 30 10.43 0.87 -6.60
C GLY A 30 10.81 0.00 -7.79
N THR A 31 11.99 0.19 -8.33
CA THR A 31 12.66 -0.79 -9.18
C THR A 31 13.30 -1.81 -8.27
N THR A 32 12.64 -2.94 -8.05
CA THR A 32 13.25 -4.07 -7.32
C THR A 32 13.84 -5.08 -8.29
N PRO A 33 15.05 -5.60 -8.01
CA PRO A 33 15.58 -6.78 -8.70
C PRO A 33 14.67 -8.00 -8.51
N ALA A 34 14.73 -8.93 -9.43
CA ALA A 34 13.91 -10.13 -9.41
C ALA A 34 14.17 -10.93 -8.13
N GLY A 35 13.24 -10.91 -7.18
CA GLY A 35 13.32 -11.66 -5.92
C GLY A 35 12.98 -10.86 -4.66
N ALA A 36 13.17 -9.55 -4.67
CA ALA A 36 13.00 -8.70 -3.50
C ALA A 36 11.56 -8.20 -3.33
N ILE A 37 11.21 -7.99 -2.10
CA ILE A 37 9.99 -7.44 -1.47
C ILE A 37 8.97 -6.85 -2.46
N ARG A 38 7.82 -7.48 -2.53
CA ARG A 38 6.69 -7.05 -3.35
C ARG A 38 6.13 -5.74 -2.80
N PRO A 39 5.84 -4.73 -3.64
CA PRO A 39 5.14 -3.53 -3.17
C PRO A 39 3.82 -3.94 -2.52
N CYS A 40 3.64 -3.52 -1.27
CA CYS A 40 2.53 -3.95 -0.39
C CYS A 40 1.15 -3.64 -0.97
N CYS A 41 1.02 -2.60 -1.77
CA CYS A 41 -0.26 -2.12 -2.29
C CYS A 41 -0.97 -3.10 -3.22
N GLY A 42 -0.26 -3.64 -4.20
CA GLY A 42 -0.83 -4.64 -5.10
C GLY A 42 -1.18 -5.96 -4.40
N ALA A 43 -0.39 -6.36 -3.39
CA ALA A 43 -0.64 -7.57 -2.62
C ALA A 43 -1.88 -7.44 -1.71
N LEU A 44 -2.10 -6.28 -1.10
CA LEU A 44 -3.26 -6.02 -0.25
C LEU A 44 -4.55 -5.99 -1.07
N ALA A 45 -4.54 -5.30 -2.22
CA ALA A 45 -5.68 -5.27 -3.13
C ALA A 45 -6.01 -6.67 -3.65
N LEU A 46 -5.00 -7.44 -4.06
CA LEU A 46 -5.18 -8.81 -4.51
C LEU A 46 -5.72 -9.70 -3.39
N ALA A 47 -5.21 -9.57 -2.16
CA ALA A 47 -5.70 -10.32 -1.01
C ALA A 47 -7.17 -10.01 -0.72
N ALA A 48 -7.58 -8.74 -0.77
CA ALA A 48 -8.97 -8.33 -0.61
C ALA A 48 -9.87 -8.93 -1.71
N VAL A 49 -9.46 -8.85 -2.97
CA VAL A 49 -10.20 -9.46 -4.11
C VAL A 49 -10.32 -10.96 -3.97
N LEU A 50 -9.23 -11.65 -3.61
CA LEU A 50 -9.24 -13.10 -3.40
C LEU A 50 -10.16 -13.50 -2.25
N ALA A 51 -10.17 -12.73 -1.16
CA ALA A 51 -11.08 -12.95 -0.03
C ALA A 51 -12.55 -12.80 -0.46
N LEU A 52 -12.88 -11.76 -1.22
CA LEU A 52 -14.22 -11.51 -1.74
C LEU A 52 -14.67 -12.61 -2.72
N ARG A 53 -13.79 -13.04 -3.63
CA ARG A 53 -14.07 -14.15 -4.57
C ARG A 53 -14.27 -15.47 -3.83
N ARG A 54 -13.47 -15.77 -2.79
CA ARG A 54 -13.67 -16.95 -1.93
C ARG A 54 -15.01 -16.92 -1.19
N ALA A 55 -15.50 -15.72 -0.85
CA ALA A 55 -16.84 -15.53 -0.30
C ALA A 55 -17.95 -15.55 -1.35
N GLY A 56 -17.70 -16.04 -2.57
CA GLY A 56 -18.68 -16.16 -3.64
C GLY A 56 -19.10 -14.83 -4.27
N ARG A 57 -18.32 -13.77 -4.09
CA ARG A 57 -18.64 -12.45 -4.65
C ARG A 57 -17.97 -12.26 -6.01
N SER A 58 -18.74 -11.78 -6.99
CA SER A 58 -18.18 -11.30 -8.26
C SER A 58 -17.54 -9.94 -8.04
N VAL A 59 -16.25 -9.81 -8.36
CA VAL A 59 -15.47 -8.58 -8.15
C VAL A 59 -14.78 -8.20 -9.45
N THR A 60 -15.02 -6.99 -9.91
CA THR A 60 -14.20 -6.33 -10.95
C THR A 60 -13.11 -5.53 -10.26
N LEU A 61 -11.85 -5.80 -10.60
CA LEU A 61 -10.69 -5.11 -10.07
C LEU A 61 -10.14 -4.14 -11.10
N ALA A 62 -9.91 -2.89 -10.69
CA ALA A 62 -9.18 -1.93 -11.47
C ALA A 62 -8.09 -1.25 -10.63
N GLY A 63 -6.99 -0.85 -11.25
CA GLY A 63 -5.88 -0.19 -10.59
C GLY A 63 -5.29 0.95 -11.39
N THR A 64 -4.81 1.99 -10.72
CA THR A 64 -4.12 3.10 -11.34
C THR A 64 -2.76 3.37 -10.70
N ASP A 65 -1.85 3.85 -11.49
CA ASP A 65 -0.56 4.41 -11.08
C ASP A 65 -0.10 5.43 -12.13
N ILE A 66 0.70 6.40 -11.73
CA ILE A 66 1.34 7.32 -12.67
C ILE A 66 2.49 6.64 -13.44
N SER A 67 3.02 5.55 -12.90
CA SER A 67 4.13 4.80 -13.48
C SER A 67 3.65 3.70 -14.43
N LYS A 68 3.77 3.97 -15.72
CA LYS A 68 3.49 2.98 -16.79
C LYS A 68 4.29 1.67 -16.61
N ALA A 69 5.51 1.76 -16.07
CA ALA A 69 6.36 0.58 -15.87
C ALA A 69 5.80 -0.34 -14.77
N ILE A 70 5.28 0.24 -13.68
CA ILE A 70 4.63 -0.51 -12.59
C ILE A 70 3.36 -1.18 -13.09
N LEU A 71 2.51 -0.44 -13.81
CA LEU A 71 1.25 -0.99 -14.35
C LEU A 71 1.47 -2.11 -15.36
N ARG A 72 2.52 -2.03 -16.20
CA ARG A 72 2.90 -3.15 -17.09
C ARG A 72 3.26 -4.43 -16.31
N ARG A 73 3.91 -4.29 -15.15
CA ARG A 73 4.22 -5.44 -14.28
C ARG A 73 2.96 -5.97 -13.60
N ALA A 74 2.09 -5.08 -13.11
CA ALA A 74 0.81 -5.46 -12.51
C ALA A 74 -0.06 -6.22 -13.52
N ALA A 75 -0.24 -5.70 -14.72
CA ALA A 75 -1.03 -6.33 -15.80
C ALA A 75 -0.47 -7.68 -16.27
N LYS A 76 0.83 -7.92 -16.13
CA LYS A 76 1.41 -9.25 -16.40
C LYS A 76 1.04 -10.28 -15.34
N ARG A 77 0.80 -9.84 -14.10
CA ARG A 77 0.48 -10.71 -12.95
C ARG A 77 -1.02 -10.97 -12.83
N GLU A 78 -1.81 -9.90 -12.96
CA GLU A 78 -3.26 -9.93 -12.77
C GLU A 78 -3.95 -9.74 -14.11
N LYS A 79 -4.38 -10.87 -14.70
CA LYS A 79 -5.03 -10.88 -16.02
C LYS A 79 -6.50 -10.47 -15.96
N ASP A 80 -7.12 -10.65 -14.79
CA ASP A 80 -8.53 -10.35 -14.54
C ASP A 80 -8.75 -8.93 -13.98
N ALA A 81 -7.73 -8.07 -14.03
CA ALA A 81 -7.79 -6.70 -13.56
C ALA A 81 -7.54 -5.71 -14.71
N GLU A 82 -8.22 -4.59 -14.65
CA GLU A 82 -8.03 -3.46 -15.56
C GLU A 82 -7.02 -2.48 -14.95
N PHE A 83 -6.11 -1.96 -15.79
CA PHE A 83 -5.09 -1.01 -15.33
C PHE A 83 -5.04 0.22 -16.23
N ALA A 84 -5.01 1.41 -15.61
CA ALA A 84 -4.90 2.68 -16.31
C ALA A 84 -3.80 3.57 -15.72
N VAL A 85 -3.04 4.23 -16.58
CA VAL A 85 -2.08 5.27 -16.15
C VAL A 85 -2.86 6.52 -15.81
N ALA A 86 -2.94 6.87 -14.53
CA ALA A 86 -3.68 8.03 -14.07
C ALA A 86 -3.13 8.56 -12.75
N SER A 87 -3.42 9.84 -12.48
CA SER A 87 -3.20 10.47 -11.19
C SER A 87 -4.34 10.12 -10.22
N SER A 88 -4.06 10.03 -8.92
CA SER A 88 -5.08 9.91 -7.88
C SER A 88 -6.06 11.09 -7.87
N TYR A 89 -5.64 12.24 -8.40
CA TYR A 89 -6.47 13.45 -8.51
C TYR A 89 -7.35 13.47 -9.76
N HIS A 90 -7.22 12.46 -10.63
CA HIS A 90 -7.98 12.40 -11.89
C HIS A 90 -8.09 10.95 -12.34
N LEU A 91 -9.06 10.25 -11.77
CA LEU A 91 -9.28 8.83 -12.03
C LEU A 91 -10.15 8.64 -13.29
N PRO A 92 -9.79 7.75 -14.22
CA PRO A 92 -10.58 7.48 -15.41
C PRO A 92 -11.77 6.57 -15.08
N VAL A 93 -12.59 7.00 -14.15
CA VAL A 93 -13.71 6.26 -13.58
C VAL A 93 -14.92 7.16 -13.49
N ALA A 94 -16.09 6.64 -13.83
CA ALA A 94 -17.33 7.40 -13.75
C ALA A 94 -17.71 7.72 -12.29
N ASP A 95 -18.46 8.80 -12.11
CA ASP A 95 -18.97 9.22 -10.80
C ASP A 95 -19.82 8.12 -10.17
N GLY A 96 -19.66 7.92 -8.87
CA GLY A 96 -20.46 6.98 -8.09
C GLY A 96 -20.42 5.53 -8.57
N SER A 97 -19.36 5.12 -9.28
CA SER A 97 -19.27 3.78 -9.90
C SER A 97 -18.44 2.76 -9.11
N VAL A 98 -17.79 3.18 -8.02
CA VAL A 98 -16.88 2.36 -7.21
C VAL A 98 -17.54 1.97 -5.90
N ASP A 99 -17.54 0.68 -5.57
CA ASP A 99 -18.03 0.16 -4.28
C ASP A 99 -16.99 0.25 -3.17
N LEU A 100 -15.73 -0.02 -3.51
CA LEU A 100 -14.60 -0.02 -2.58
C LEU A 100 -13.38 0.59 -3.26
N LEU A 101 -12.83 1.63 -2.64
CA LEU A 101 -11.59 2.28 -3.06
C LEU A 101 -10.52 2.02 -2.01
N LEU A 102 -9.38 1.48 -2.45
CA LEU A 102 -8.20 1.26 -1.61
C LEU A 102 -7.11 2.27 -2.01
N ASN A 103 -6.73 3.14 -1.10
CA ASN A 103 -5.57 4.02 -1.23
C ASN A 103 -4.46 3.58 -0.27
N CYS A 104 -3.31 3.25 -0.83
CA CYS A 104 -2.16 2.73 -0.09
C CYS A 104 -0.92 3.52 -0.46
N PHE A 105 -0.41 4.35 0.46
CA PHE A 105 0.78 5.20 0.28
C PHE A 105 0.73 6.16 -0.93
N SER A 106 -0.44 6.44 -1.46
CA SER A 106 -0.60 7.39 -2.55
C SER A 106 -1.18 8.71 -2.04
N PRO A 107 -1.05 9.81 -2.81
CA PRO A 107 -1.64 11.07 -2.40
C PRO A 107 -3.12 10.96 -2.12
N LEU A 108 -3.57 11.63 -1.07
CA LEU A 108 -4.98 11.68 -0.67
C LEU A 108 -5.71 12.73 -1.52
N ALA A 109 -6.48 12.26 -2.49
CA ALA A 109 -7.30 13.09 -3.38
C ALA A 109 -8.77 12.97 -2.95
N ILE A 110 -9.12 13.57 -1.81
CA ILE A 110 -10.38 13.31 -1.11
C ILE A 110 -11.62 13.64 -1.96
N GLU A 111 -11.60 14.73 -2.70
CA GLU A 111 -12.69 15.14 -3.59
C GLU A 111 -12.90 14.14 -4.72
N GLU A 112 -11.82 13.69 -5.33
CA GLU A 112 -11.86 12.71 -6.42
C GLU A 112 -12.31 11.34 -5.91
N PHE A 113 -11.88 10.94 -4.71
CA PHE A 113 -12.30 9.69 -4.10
C PHE A 113 -13.78 9.73 -3.73
N HIS A 114 -14.28 10.89 -3.26
CA HIS A 114 -15.70 11.08 -3.02
C HIS A 114 -16.51 11.05 -4.33
N ARG A 115 -15.99 11.64 -5.42
CA ARG A 115 -16.66 11.64 -6.72
C ARG A 115 -16.87 10.22 -7.26
N VAL A 116 -15.84 9.36 -7.20
CA VAL A 116 -15.89 8.03 -7.81
C VAL A 116 -16.60 6.99 -6.96
N LEU A 117 -16.61 7.16 -5.63
CA LEU A 117 -17.30 6.26 -4.73
C LEU A 117 -18.81 6.48 -4.80
N ARG A 118 -19.57 5.39 -4.89
CA ARG A 118 -21.03 5.48 -4.76
C ARG A 118 -21.44 5.85 -3.34
N PRO A 119 -22.66 6.38 -3.14
CA PRO A 119 -23.21 6.56 -1.80
C PRO A 119 -23.17 5.25 -1.00
N GLY A 120 -22.63 5.28 0.22
CA GLY A 120 -22.39 4.10 1.04
C GLY A 120 -21.25 3.19 0.56
N GLY A 121 -20.42 3.64 -0.38
CA GLY A 121 -19.16 2.99 -0.75
C GLY A 121 -18.13 3.05 0.37
N VAL A 122 -17.13 2.19 0.33
CA VAL A 122 -16.10 2.06 1.36
C VAL A 122 -14.78 2.62 0.85
N PHE A 123 -14.18 3.53 1.61
CA PHE A 123 -12.83 4.01 1.41
C PHE A 123 -11.89 3.35 2.42
N VAL A 124 -10.91 2.60 1.94
CA VAL A 124 -9.86 2.00 2.75
C VAL A 124 -8.57 2.78 2.53
N TYR A 125 -8.07 3.37 3.61
CA TYR A 125 -6.87 4.19 3.57
C TYR A 125 -5.77 3.56 4.42
N VAL A 126 -4.65 3.21 3.80
CA VAL A 126 -3.50 2.60 4.47
C VAL A 126 -2.39 3.62 4.58
N VAL A 127 -2.02 3.94 5.81
CA VAL A 127 -0.96 4.91 6.13
C VAL A 127 0.08 4.31 7.05
N PRO A 128 1.34 4.77 6.98
CA PRO A 128 2.34 4.37 7.94
C PRO A 128 1.98 4.92 9.33
N SER A 129 2.00 4.06 10.34
CA SER A 129 1.83 4.49 11.71
C SER A 129 3.13 5.06 12.30
N GLU A 130 3.09 5.46 13.55
CA GLU A 130 4.16 6.19 14.23
C GLU A 130 5.53 5.51 14.12
N LYS A 131 5.59 4.20 14.36
CA LYS A 131 6.84 3.41 14.39
C LYS A 131 7.16 2.69 13.09
N HIS A 132 6.46 3.00 12.00
CA HIS A 132 6.76 2.38 10.71
C HIS A 132 8.20 2.65 10.26
N LEU A 133 8.97 1.58 10.00
CA LEU A 133 10.39 1.61 9.61
C LEU A 133 11.28 2.32 10.64
N TRP A 134 10.99 2.16 11.93
CA TRP A 134 11.69 2.87 12.99
C TRP A 134 13.19 2.53 13.04
N GLU A 135 13.54 1.25 12.94
CA GLU A 135 14.93 0.77 12.97
C GLU A 135 15.72 1.29 11.75
N LEU A 136 15.08 1.35 10.60
CA LEU A 136 15.69 1.98 9.42
C LEU A 136 15.98 3.46 9.68
N LYS A 137 15.05 4.20 10.27
CA LYS A 137 15.26 5.62 10.62
C LYS A 137 16.38 5.81 11.63
N GLN A 138 16.53 4.91 12.62
CA GLN A 138 17.62 4.94 13.59
C GLN A 138 18.99 4.79 12.94
N VAL A 139 19.10 3.99 11.89
CA VAL A 139 20.35 3.86 11.11
C VAL A 139 20.61 5.11 10.27
N LEU A 140 19.56 5.67 9.64
CA LEU A 140 19.70 6.77 8.69
C LEU A 140 19.98 8.13 9.34
N TYR A 141 19.39 8.37 10.53
CA TYR A 141 19.38 9.70 11.17
C TYR A 141 19.98 9.66 12.56
N ASP A 142 20.78 10.67 12.91
CA ASP A 142 21.35 10.82 14.25
C ASP A 142 20.27 11.15 15.30
N ARG A 143 19.20 11.80 14.85
CA ARG A 143 18.01 12.09 15.66
C ARG A 143 16.78 11.59 14.90
N PRO A 144 16.45 10.30 15.02
CA PRO A 144 15.27 9.75 14.38
C PRO A 144 14.00 10.36 14.99
N TYR A 145 13.01 10.58 14.17
CA TYR A 145 11.71 11.11 14.57
C TYR A 145 10.59 10.15 14.16
N PRO A 146 9.57 9.99 15.01
CA PRO A 146 8.41 9.15 14.66
C PRO A 146 7.64 9.75 13.47
N ASN A 147 6.82 8.93 12.82
CA ASN A 147 5.88 9.45 11.84
C ASN A 147 4.78 10.22 12.55
N GLU A 148 4.35 11.32 11.93
CA GLU A 148 3.21 12.06 12.43
C GLU A 148 1.93 11.33 12.03
N VAL A 149 1.17 10.88 13.03
CA VAL A 149 -0.14 10.24 12.84
C VAL A 149 -1.21 11.27 13.16
N LYS A 150 -2.00 11.64 12.15
CA LYS A 150 -3.09 12.59 12.31
C LYS A 150 -4.42 11.91 12.05
N GLN A 151 -5.29 11.89 13.03
CA GLN A 151 -6.71 11.60 12.83
C GLN A 151 -7.39 12.88 12.36
N THR A 152 -7.43 13.08 11.06
CA THR A 152 -8.05 14.25 10.46
C THR A 152 -9.42 13.89 9.93
N PRO A 153 -10.47 14.66 10.22
CA PRO A 153 -11.77 14.48 9.59
C PRO A 153 -11.64 14.68 8.08
N TYR A 154 -12.14 13.74 7.30
CA TYR A 154 -12.16 13.86 5.84
C TYR A 154 -13.57 14.26 5.38
N PRO A 155 -13.75 15.43 4.69
CA PRO A 155 -15.03 15.87 4.21
C PRO A 155 -15.75 14.79 3.39
N GLY A 156 -17.01 14.52 3.70
CA GLY A 156 -17.82 13.52 3.00
C GLY A 156 -17.59 12.07 3.44
N PHE A 157 -16.68 11.81 4.40
CA PHE A 157 -16.41 10.48 4.94
C PHE A 157 -16.64 10.44 6.45
N SER A 158 -17.03 9.27 6.95
CA SER A 158 -17.08 8.97 8.38
C SER A 158 -16.19 7.76 8.67
N TYR A 159 -15.39 7.87 9.73
CA TYR A 159 -14.61 6.73 10.21
C TYR A 159 -15.54 5.61 10.67
N GLN A 160 -15.28 4.40 10.17
CA GLN A 160 -15.97 3.20 10.62
C GLN A 160 -15.10 2.42 11.59
N GLU A 161 -13.82 2.30 11.29
CA GLU A 161 -12.85 1.56 12.08
C GLU A 161 -11.45 2.06 11.76
N ILE A 162 -10.56 2.02 12.75
CA ILE A 162 -9.12 2.17 12.55
C ILE A 162 -8.46 0.91 13.09
N ARG A 163 -7.75 0.21 12.22
CA ARG A 163 -6.98 -1.00 12.57
C ARG A 163 -5.51 -0.73 12.53
N HIS A 164 -4.86 -0.94 13.65
CA HIS A 164 -3.40 -0.96 13.72
C HIS A 164 -2.88 -2.35 13.38
N VAL A 165 -1.92 -2.41 12.46
CA VAL A 165 -1.26 -3.66 12.04
C VAL A 165 0.24 -3.47 12.15
N GLU A 166 0.89 -4.33 12.92
CA GLU A 166 2.33 -4.29 13.13
C GLU A 166 2.96 -5.66 12.91
N ALA A 167 4.12 -5.70 12.30
CA ALA A 167 4.94 -6.89 12.11
C ALA A 167 6.42 -6.52 12.00
N VAL A 168 7.30 -7.42 12.39
CA VAL A 168 8.74 -7.28 12.15
C VAL A 168 9.11 -8.10 10.91
N ILE A 169 9.83 -7.50 9.98
CA ILE A 169 10.42 -8.19 8.84
C ILE A 169 11.93 -8.30 9.02
N HIS A 170 12.46 -9.46 8.73
CA HIS A 170 13.90 -9.71 8.69
C HIS A 170 14.45 -9.52 7.28
N LEU A 171 15.42 -8.63 7.13
CA LEU A 171 16.16 -8.37 5.90
C LEU A 171 17.53 -9.06 6.02
N PRO A 172 17.74 -10.22 5.40
CA PRO A 172 18.89 -11.08 5.66
C PRO A 172 20.17 -10.66 4.93
N CYS A 173 20.09 -9.66 4.04
CA CYS A 173 21.22 -9.24 3.24
C CYS A 173 21.17 -7.77 2.86
N GLN A 174 22.32 -7.22 2.47
CA GLN A 174 22.48 -5.82 2.07
C GLN A 174 21.59 -5.44 0.89
N GLU A 175 21.36 -6.35 -0.05
CA GLU A 175 20.52 -6.11 -1.22
C GLU A 175 19.07 -5.84 -0.82
N ASP A 176 18.54 -6.59 0.14
CA ASP A 176 17.17 -6.40 0.64
C ASP A 176 17.02 -5.10 1.44
N ILE A 177 18.05 -4.78 2.26
CA ILE A 177 18.11 -3.52 3.00
C ILE A 177 18.10 -2.33 2.03
N HIS A 178 18.94 -2.40 1.00
CA HIS A 178 19.04 -1.35 -0.01
C HIS A 178 17.76 -1.23 -0.84
N ALA A 179 17.15 -2.34 -1.20
CA ALA A 179 15.88 -2.36 -1.92
C ALA A 179 14.74 -1.70 -1.10
N LEU A 180 14.64 -2.01 0.20
CA LEU A 180 13.70 -1.36 1.10
C LEU A 180 13.97 0.14 1.18
N PHE A 181 15.22 0.55 1.38
CA PHE A 181 15.61 1.94 1.46
C PHE A 181 15.22 2.74 0.20
N GLN A 182 15.48 2.19 -0.99
CA GLN A 182 15.13 2.81 -2.27
C GLN A 182 13.61 3.00 -2.45
N MET A 183 12.80 2.17 -1.81
CA MET A 183 11.34 2.28 -1.86
C MET A 183 10.79 3.42 -1.00
N THR A 184 11.59 3.96 -0.09
CA THR A 184 11.17 4.99 0.84
C THR A 184 11.53 6.39 0.34
N PRO A 185 10.79 7.44 0.76
CA PRO A 185 11.20 8.82 0.50
C PRO A 185 12.52 9.21 1.18
N TYR A 186 12.99 8.41 2.13
CA TYR A 186 14.26 8.64 2.84
C TYR A 186 15.46 8.54 1.89
N TYR A 187 15.40 7.72 0.85
CA TYR A 187 16.46 7.58 -0.16
C TYR A 187 16.97 8.93 -0.67
N TRP A 188 16.05 9.88 -0.89
CA TRP A 188 16.38 11.20 -1.43
C TRP A 188 16.78 12.24 -0.38
N LYS A 189 16.56 11.95 0.91
CA LYS A 189 16.71 12.91 2.00
C LYS A 189 17.77 12.53 3.03
N THR A 190 18.32 11.31 2.92
CA THR A 190 19.28 10.80 3.91
C THR A 190 20.64 11.45 3.77
N PRO A 191 21.24 11.92 4.89
CA PRO A 191 22.63 12.39 4.92
C PRO A 191 23.60 11.29 4.49
N ARG A 192 24.74 11.70 3.90
CA ARG A 192 25.76 10.76 3.43
C ARG A 192 26.25 9.81 4.52
N ALA A 193 26.41 10.29 5.75
CA ALA A 193 26.80 9.46 6.90
C ALA A 193 25.77 8.36 7.20
N GLY A 194 24.47 8.68 7.17
CA GLY A 194 23.41 7.69 7.34
C GLY A 194 23.39 6.63 6.25
N ALA A 195 23.59 7.05 4.99
CA ALA A 195 23.68 6.11 3.87
C ALA A 195 24.91 5.18 4.01
N GLN A 196 26.03 5.68 4.52
CA GLN A 196 27.23 4.88 4.81
C GLN A 196 26.98 3.88 5.95
N ARG A 197 26.29 4.29 7.04
CA ARG A 197 25.90 3.35 8.11
C ARG A 197 25.02 2.23 7.57
N LEU A 198 24.02 2.59 6.74
CA LEU A 198 23.15 1.59 6.13
C LEU A 198 23.91 0.61 5.23
N ALA A 199 24.89 1.10 4.45
CA ALA A 199 25.70 0.29 3.55
C ALA A 199 26.64 -0.70 4.30
N ALA A 200 26.93 -0.44 5.57
CA ALA A 200 27.74 -1.32 6.40
C ALA A 200 26.97 -2.46 7.07
N LEU A 201 25.64 -2.46 7.01
CA LEU A 201 24.81 -3.51 7.59
C LEU A 201 24.78 -4.74 6.71
N THR A 202 24.83 -5.91 7.33
CA THR A 202 24.68 -7.21 6.67
C THR A 202 23.29 -7.80 6.80
N ALA A 203 22.56 -7.39 7.85
CA ALA A 203 21.17 -7.75 8.08
C ALA A 203 20.47 -6.62 8.87
N LEU A 204 19.14 -6.55 8.81
CA LEU A 204 18.36 -5.58 9.55
C LEU A 204 16.95 -6.13 9.82
N ASP A 205 16.51 -6.06 11.07
CA ASP A 205 15.12 -6.26 11.42
C ASP A 205 14.41 -4.91 11.39
N VAL A 206 13.23 -4.86 10.78
CA VAL A 206 12.50 -3.61 10.58
C VAL A 206 11.04 -3.79 10.93
N THR A 207 10.54 -2.89 11.77
CA THR A 207 9.12 -2.82 12.12
C THR A 207 8.33 -2.24 10.95
N ILE A 208 7.37 -3.02 10.47
CA ILE A 208 6.33 -2.56 9.54
C ILE A 208 5.08 -2.30 10.36
N SER A 209 4.61 -1.07 10.39
CA SER A 209 3.50 -0.66 11.23
C SER A 209 2.59 0.28 10.43
N PHE A 210 1.29 -0.07 10.33
CA PHE A 210 0.30 0.64 9.52
C PHE A 210 -0.98 0.86 10.30
N ASP A 211 -1.65 1.98 10.00
CA ASP A 211 -3.04 2.23 10.34
C ASP A 211 -3.90 2.11 9.07
N ILE A 212 -4.99 1.37 9.21
CA ILE A 212 -5.92 1.07 8.12
C ILE A 212 -7.29 1.59 8.51
#